data_1b6c4062aedb9b6fe341576b5bd4321a
#
_entry.id   1b6c4062aedb9b6fe341576b5bd4321a
#
_cell.length_a   1.000
_cell.length_b   1.000
_cell.length_c   1.000
_cell.angle_alpha   90.00
_cell.angle_beta   90.00
_cell.angle_gamma   90.00
#
_symmetry.space_group_name_H-M   'P 1'
#
loop_
_entity.id
_entity.type
_entity.pdbx_description
1 polymer ?
#
loop_
_entity_poly.entity_id
_entity_poly.type
_entity_poly.pdbx_seq_one_letter_code
_entity_poly.pdbx_strand_id
1 'polypeptide(L)'
;MTDRHGQTLKVHISDTEQIGIKILEPTDSISDNLALATWGASFILANQLYKIDVSEALETCAKNEQKSLGPGETNNATPPHSPILELGAGTALVGLTAAFLWKRNAILTDLPAIVTGTGATVGANASALATSSVKVHCGSLDWFKPSQLSFHTPSAGSLPDLTPESHRFPIILAADVVYDEEHPDLLLQTVTTWLAPGKASRFVLAYVLRHAYLDVIRDLWAKFEEAGLECVEEGQTTGDDSWDEMAPYEWCSWRWKE
;
A
#
# COMPACT_ATOMS: atom_id res chain seq x y z
N MET A 1 -9.50 -14.73 -20.50
CA MET A 1 -8.23 -14.05 -20.20
C MET A 1 -8.40 -12.66 -20.78
N THR A 2 -8.60 -11.65 -19.95
CA THR A 2 -8.63 -10.25 -20.40
C THR A 2 -7.24 -9.89 -20.90
N ASP A 3 -7.16 -9.35 -22.11
CA ASP A 3 -5.92 -8.85 -22.67
C ASP A 3 -5.45 -7.67 -21.80
N ARG A 4 -4.17 -7.62 -21.41
CA ARG A 4 -3.62 -6.60 -20.54
C ARG A 4 -2.52 -5.84 -21.25
N HIS A 5 -2.65 -4.52 -21.25
CA HIS A 5 -1.61 -3.67 -21.79
C HIS A 5 -0.54 -3.43 -20.72
N GLY A 6 0.73 -3.69 -21.06
CA GLY A 6 1.85 -3.49 -20.13
C GLY A 6 2.55 -2.17 -20.41
N GLN A 7 2.72 -1.36 -19.38
CA GLN A 7 3.57 -0.16 -19.41
C GLN A 7 4.63 -0.23 -18.32
N THR A 8 5.70 0.52 -18.45
CA THR A 8 6.72 0.66 -17.42
C THR A 8 6.74 2.10 -16.94
N LEU A 9 6.35 2.29 -15.69
CA LEU A 9 6.43 3.59 -15.02
C LEU A 9 7.79 3.72 -14.34
N LYS A 10 8.43 4.87 -14.49
CA LYS A 10 9.68 5.20 -13.79
C LYS A 10 9.31 5.93 -12.51
N VAL A 11 9.83 5.45 -11.39
CA VAL A 11 9.61 6.05 -10.07
C VAL A 11 10.94 6.35 -9.41
N HIS A 12 11.00 7.45 -8.70
CA HIS A 12 12.18 7.88 -7.96
C HIS A 12 12.40 7.03 -6.70
N ILE A 13 13.63 6.58 -6.51
CA ILE A 13 14.10 5.93 -5.27
C ILE A 13 15.11 6.78 -4.53
N SER A 14 15.57 7.88 -5.16
CA SER A 14 16.35 8.96 -4.58
C SER A 14 16.18 10.19 -5.46
N ASP A 15 16.83 11.30 -5.11
CA ASP A 15 16.84 12.51 -5.95
C ASP A 15 17.43 12.30 -7.35
N THR A 16 18.27 11.28 -7.52
CA THR A 16 19.03 11.03 -8.76
C THR A 16 18.75 9.67 -9.40
N GLU A 17 18.13 8.75 -8.70
CA GLU A 17 17.93 7.38 -9.16
C GLU A 17 16.45 7.06 -9.34
N GLN A 18 16.16 6.32 -10.40
CA GLN A 18 14.82 5.83 -10.71
C GLN A 18 14.86 4.32 -10.97
N ILE A 19 13.75 3.66 -10.65
CA ILE A 19 13.49 2.27 -11.05
C ILE A 19 12.28 2.20 -11.96
N GLY A 20 12.23 1.19 -12.82
CA GLY A 20 11.08 0.90 -13.67
C GLY A 20 10.17 -0.15 -13.04
N ILE A 21 8.91 0.20 -12.81
CA ILE A 21 7.87 -0.73 -12.36
C ILE A 21 6.98 -1.07 -13.56
N LYS A 22 6.86 -2.36 -13.89
CA LYS A 22 5.95 -2.82 -14.93
C LYS A 22 4.53 -2.86 -14.36
N ILE A 23 3.61 -2.18 -15.01
CA ILE A 23 2.20 -2.15 -14.66
C ILE A 23 1.40 -2.86 -15.75
N LEU A 24 0.44 -3.68 -15.36
CA LEU A 24 -0.49 -4.36 -16.24
C LEU A 24 -1.91 -3.84 -15.98
N GLU A 25 -2.44 -3.10 -16.95
CA GLU A 25 -3.82 -2.61 -16.92
C GLU A 25 -4.69 -3.42 -17.90
N PRO A 26 -5.99 -3.61 -17.61
CA PRO A 26 -6.90 -4.24 -18.57
C PRO A 26 -7.01 -3.41 -19.85
N THR A 27 -7.10 -4.06 -21.00
CA THR A 27 -7.29 -3.40 -22.30
C THR A 27 -8.75 -3.05 -22.60
N ASP A 28 -9.69 -3.69 -21.89
CA ASP A 28 -11.13 -3.42 -22.06
C ASP A 28 -11.52 -2.15 -21.32
N SER A 29 -12.36 -1.37 -21.99
CA SER A 29 -12.77 0.01 -21.69
C SER A 29 -12.69 0.42 -20.19
N ILE A 30 -12.05 1.53 -19.96
CA ILE A 30 -11.81 2.18 -18.64
C ILE A 30 -13.06 2.22 -17.75
N SER A 31 -14.29 2.31 -18.31
CA SER A 31 -15.53 2.40 -17.56
C SER A 31 -15.84 1.18 -16.67
N ASP A 32 -15.41 -0.02 -17.07
CA ASP A 32 -15.75 -1.25 -16.34
C ASP A 32 -14.63 -1.73 -15.40
N ASN A 33 -13.44 -1.12 -15.48
CA ASN A 33 -12.24 -1.54 -14.77
C ASN A 33 -11.47 -0.36 -14.11
N LEU A 34 -12.17 0.69 -13.70
CA LEU A 34 -11.55 1.88 -13.05
C LEU A 34 -10.64 1.53 -11.87
N ALA A 35 -11.00 0.51 -11.08
CA ALA A 35 -10.18 0.07 -9.95
C ALA A 35 -8.85 -0.58 -10.34
N LEU A 36 -8.64 -0.92 -11.63
CA LEU A 36 -7.39 -1.45 -12.17
C LEU A 36 -6.66 -0.45 -13.08
N ALA A 37 -7.09 0.80 -13.08
CA ALA A 37 -6.31 1.89 -13.67
C ALA A 37 -5.27 2.39 -12.67
N THR A 38 -4.15 2.89 -13.17
CA THR A 38 -3.17 3.58 -12.33
C THR A 38 -3.60 5.04 -12.18
N TRP A 39 -3.92 5.44 -10.96
CA TRP A 39 -4.34 6.80 -10.66
C TRP A 39 -3.17 7.72 -10.35
N GLY A 40 -3.32 9.01 -10.60
CA GLY A 40 -2.29 10.01 -10.38
C GLY A 40 -1.74 10.03 -8.95
N ALA A 41 -2.61 9.91 -7.92
CA ALA A 41 -2.16 9.87 -6.53
C ALA A 41 -1.23 8.67 -6.23
N SER A 42 -1.44 7.51 -6.88
CA SER A 42 -0.53 6.36 -6.75
C SER A 42 0.85 6.66 -7.35
N PHE A 43 0.90 7.33 -8.51
CA PHE A 43 2.16 7.73 -9.12
C PHE A 43 2.89 8.80 -8.28
N ILE A 44 2.14 9.78 -7.77
CA ILE A 44 2.68 10.82 -6.88
C ILE A 44 3.26 10.18 -5.61
N LEU A 45 2.48 9.34 -4.92
CA LEU A 45 2.97 8.68 -3.71
C LEU A 45 4.20 7.82 -3.97
N ALA A 46 4.20 7.00 -5.03
CA ALA A 46 5.36 6.19 -5.41
C ALA A 46 6.63 7.04 -5.57
N ASN A 47 6.52 8.25 -6.14
CA ASN A 47 7.63 9.19 -6.31
C ASN A 47 7.98 10.01 -5.05
N GLN A 48 7.18 9.97 -3.99
CA GLN A 48 7.47 10.65 -2.72
C GLN A 48 8.00 9.70 -1.64
N LEU A 49 7.79 8.38 -1.76
CA LEU A 49 8.17 7.40 -0.74
C LEU A 49 9.61 7.51 -0.27
N TYR A 50 10.55 7.86 -1.14
CA TYR A 50 11.97 7.97 -0.78
C TYR A 50 12.28 9.17 0.15
N LYS A 51 11.35 10.12 0.28
CA LYS A 51 11.47 11.28 1.17
C LYS A 51 10.82 11.04 2.53
N ILE A 52 9.93 10.05 2.62
CA ILE A 52 9.14 9.77 3.83
C ILE A 52 9.98 8.95 4.80
N ASP A 53 10.17 9.44 6.01
CA ASP A 53 10.95 8.73 7.03
C ASP A 53 10.14 7.62 7.70
N VAL A 54 10.50 6.39 7.34
CA VAL A 54 9.98 5.15 7.94
C VAL A 54 11.08 4.34 8.65
N SER A 55 12.25 4.91 8.86
CA SER A 55 13.43 4.22 9.39
C SER A 55 13.17 3.59 10.75
N GLU A 56 12.55 4.32 11.68
CA GLU A 56 12.21 3.83 13.01
C GLU A 56 11.21 2.65 12.96
N ALA A 57 10.24 2.70 12.05
CA ALA A 57 9.28 1.61 11.83
C ALA A 57 10.00 0.34 11.37
N LEU A 58 10.90 0.46 10.40
CA LEU A 58 11.67 -0.66 9.86
C LEU A 58 12.67 -1.24 10.85
N GLU A 59 13.34 -0.40 11.65
CA GLU A 59 14.24 -0.85 12.70
C GLU A 59 13.50 -1.61 13.82
N THR A 60 12.35 -1.10 14.24
CA THR A 60 11.52 -1.75 15.26
C THR A 60 11.06 -3.12 14.78
N CYS A 61 10.66 -3.23 13.51
CA CYS A 61 10.31 -4.49 12.90
C CYS A 61 11.50 -5.49 12.92
N ALA A 62 12.68 -5.07 12.46
CA ALA A 62 13.86 -5.92 12.43
C ALA A 62 14.27 -6.44 13.83
N LYS A 63 14.15 -5.59 14.87
CA LYS A 63 14.42 -6.00 16.27
C LYS A 63 13.42 -7.06 16.77
N ASN A 64 12.16 -6.97 16.36
CA ASN A 64 11.12 -7.94 16.73
C ASN A 64 11.30 -9.27 15.99
N GLU A 65 11.70 -9.24 14.73
CA GLU A 65 12.05 -10.43 13.96
C GLU A 65 13.17 -11.24 14.63
N GLN A 66 14.25 -10.58 15.05
CA GLN A 66 15.37 -11.23 15.71
C GLN A 66 15.00 -11.88 17.05
N LYS A 67 13.99 -11.37 17.74
CA LYS A 67 13.51 -11.94 19.01
C LYS A 67 12.62 -13.16 18.83
N SER A 68 11.90 -13.24 17.71
CA SER A 68 10.94 -14.33 17.43
C SER A 68 11.57 -15.54 16.76
N LEU A 69 12.76 -15.41 16.14
CA LEU A 69 13.51 -16.50 15.55
C LEU A 69 14.33 -17.21 16.64
N GLY A 70 13.78 -18.27 17.23
CA GLY A 70 14.58 -19.27 17.93
C GLY A 70 15.59 -19.92 16.96
N PRO A 71 16.79 -20.36 17.43
CA PRO A 71 17.80 -20.95 16.55
C PRO A 71 17.26 -22.27 15.96
N GLY A 72 16.88 -22.26 14.69
CA GLY A 72 16.60 -23.47 13.91
C GLY A 72 15.22 -23.64 13.26
N GLU A 73 14.30 -22.73 13.41
CA GLU A 73 12.97 -22.87 12.79
C GLU A 73 12.85 -22.10 11.45
N THR A 74 13.07 -22.81 10.35
CA THR A 74 12.59 -22.40 9.02
C THR A 74 11.18 -22.97 8.81
N ASN A 75 10.16 -22.34 9.40
CA ASN A 75 8.79 -22.76 9.16
C ASN A 75 8.27 -22.14 7.84
N ASN A 76 8.22 -22.96 6.80
CA ASN A 76 7.61 -22.62 5.50
C ASN A 76 6.08 -22.39 5.56
N ALA A 77 5.45 -22.57 6.71
CA ALA A 77 4.00 -22.43 6.93
C ALA A 77 3.61 -21.14 7.66
N THR A 78 4.58 -20.33 8.12
CA THR A 78 4.27 -19.06 8.76
C THR A 78 4.06 -17.99 7.70
N PRO A 79 3.05 -17.11 7.84
CA PRO A 79 2.91 -15.97 6.94
C PRO A 79 4.22 -15.19 6.87
N PRO A 80 4.63 -14.77 5.67
CA PRO A 80 5.89 -14.05 5.52
C PRO A 80 5.85 -12.79 6.39
N HIS A 81 6.89 -12.59 7.16
CA HIS A 81 7.03 -11.37 7.95
C HIS A 81 7.13 -10.19 6.97
N SER A 82 6.05 -9.45 6.84
CA SER A 82 5.93 -8.32 5.92
C SER A 82 5.62 -7.06 6.73
N PRO A 83 6.54 -6.10 6.79
CA PRO A 83 6.31 -4.85 7.52
C PRO A 83 5.41 -3.87 6.80
N ILE A 84 5.11 -4.10 5.52
CA ILE A 84 4.37 -3.18 4.65
C ILE A 84 3.03 -3.80 4.27
N LEU A 85 1.95 -3.06 4.50
CA LEU A 85 0.61 -3.32 3.99
C LEU A 85 0.21 -2.19 3.04
N GLU A 86 -0.33 -2.51 1.88
CA GLU A 86 -1.01 -1.54 1.02
C GLU A 86 -2.51 -1.81 1.02
N LEU A 87 -3.30 -0.75 1.22
CA LEU A 87 -4.76 -0.76 1.18
C LEU A 87 -5.23 -0.17 -0.15
N GLY A 88 -6.11 -0.88 -0.87
CA GLY A 88 -6.60 -0.44 -2.18
C GLY A 88 -5.46 -0.40 -3.22
N ALA A 89 -4.69 -1.49 -3.32
CA ALA A 89 -3.46 -1.52 -4.10
C ALA A 89 -3.66 -1.39 -5.63
N GLY A 90 -4.86 -1.65 -6.14
CA GLY A 90 -5.17 -1.51 -7.57
C GLY A 90 -4.11 -2.16 -8.47
N THR A 91 -3.34 -1.34 -9.17
CA THR A 91 -2.25 -1.79 -10.04
C THR A 91 -0.93 -2.10 -9.33
N ALA A 92 -0.86 -2.04 -8.01
CA ALA A 92 0.32 -2.40 -7.19
C ALA A 92 1.52 -1.44 -7.31
N LEU A 93 1.36 -0.24 -7.85
CA LEU A 93 2.49 0.67 -8.09
C LEU A 93 3.19 1.09 -6.80
N VAL A 94 2.42 1.52 -5.78
CA VAL A 94 2.96 2.07 -4.54
C VAL A 94 3.65 0.97 -3.72
N GLY A 95 2.99 -0.17 -3.51
CA GLY A 95 3.54 -1.27 -2.72
C GLY A 95 4.76 -1.92 -3.35
N LEU A 96 4.80 -2.06 -4.68
CA LEU A 96 6.00 -2.53 -5.38
C LEU A 96 7.14 -1.53 -5.22
N THR A 97 6.87 -0.23 -5.38
CA THR A 97 7.88 0.81 -5.16
C THR A 97 8.43 0.77 -3.74
N ALA A 98 7.55 0.69 -2.73
CA ALA A 98 7.93 0.57 -1.33
C ALA A 98 8.79 -0.67 -1.06
N ALA A 99 8.40 -1.83 -1.61
CA ALA A 99 9.16 -3.07 -1.46
C ALA A 99 10.58 -2.97 -2.04
N PHE A 100 10.73 -2.39 -3.22
CA PHE A 100 12.04 -2.17 -3.85
C PHE A 100 12.87 -1.11 -3.12
N LEU A 101 12.27 0.02 -2.76
CA LEU A 101 12.93 1.16 -2.13
C LEU A 101 13.46 0.77 -0.73
N TRP A 102 12.61 0.20 0.09
CA TRP A 102 12.96 -0.14 1.48
C TRP A 102 13.56 -1.53 1.64
N LYS A 103 13.61 -2.33 0.56
CA LYS A 103 14.11 -3.71 0.55
C LYS A 103 13.44 -4.57 1.62
N ARG A 104 12.11 -4.51 1.65
CA ARG A 104 11.26 -5.23 2.61
C ARG A 104 10.11 -5.93 1.89
N ASN A 105 9.67 -7.03 2.50
CA ASN A 105 8.47 -7.72 2.03
C ASN A 105 7.24 -6.83 2.19
N ALA A 106 6.27 -7.02 1.31
CA ALA A 106 5.00 -6.28 1.32
C ALA A 106 3.80 -7.21 1.09
N ILE A 107 2.66 -6.83 1.64
CA ILE A 107 1.36 -7.42 1.32
C ILE A 107 0.50 -6.33 0.70
N LEU A 108 0.03 -6.57 -0.51
CA LEU A 108 -0.79 -5.64 -1.29
C LEU A 108 -2.21 -6.14 -1.27
N THR A 109 -3.13 -5.31 -0.76
CA THR A 109 -4.52 -5.73 -0.57
C THR A 109 -5.50 -4.88 -1.33
N ASP A 110 -6.56 -5.54 -1.78
CA ASP A 110 -7.70 -4.91 -2.44
C ASP A 110 -8.94 -5.81 -2.27
N LEU A 111 -10.05 -5.44 -2.89
CA LEU A 111 -11.23 -6.29 -2.96
C LEU A 111 -10.94 -7.57 -3.79
N PRO A 112 -11.61 -8.68 -3.50
CA PRO A 112 -11.38 -9.96 -4.19
C PRO A 112 -11.44 -9.88 -5.73
N ALA A 113 -12.29 -9.00 -6.27
CA ALA A 113 -12.41 -8.79 -7.72
C ALA A 113 -11.17 -8.13 -8.33
N ILE A 114 -10.42 -7.35 -7.57
CA ILE A 114 -9.27 -6.55 -8.02
C ILE A 114 -7.96 -7.29 -7.85
N VAL A 115 -7.80 -8.04 -6.75
CA VAL A 115 -6.55 -8.72 -6.35
C VAL A 115 -5.91 -9.56 -7.46
N THR A 116 -6.71 -10.17 -8.34
CA THR A 116 -6.18 -10.92 -9.48
C THR A 116 -5.38 -10.02 -10.44
N GLY A 117 -5.85 -8.78 -10.64
CA GLY A 117 -5.15 -7.75 -11.41
C GLY A 117 -3.87 -7.30 -10.76
N THR A 118 -3.93 -6.98 -9.47
CA THR A 118 -2.78 -6.65 -8.63
C THR A 118 -1.72 -7.75 -8.72
N GLY A 119 -2.12 -9.02 -8.57
CA GLY A 119 -1.24 -10.18 -8.68
C GLY A 119 -0.59 -10.34 -10.05
N ALA A 120 -1.28 -9.98 -11.14
CA ALA A 120 -0.70 -10.00 -12.49
C ALA A 120 0.46 -8.99 -12.61
N THR A 121 0.28 -7.76 -12.08
CA THR A 121 1.36 -6.75 -12.04
C THR A 121 2.54 -7.22 -11.18
N VAL A 122 2.29 -7.79 -10.00
CA VAL A 122 3.35 -8.37 -9.16
C VAL A 122 4.11 -9.46 -9.92
N GLY A 123 3.40 -10.36 -10.62
CA GLY A 123 3.99 -11.39 -11.48
C GLY A 123 4.86 -10.84 -12.61
N ALA A 124 4.47 -9.72 -13.24
CA ALA A 124 5.26 -9.06 -14.28
C ALA A 124 6.60 -8.49 -13.75
N ASN A 125 6.71 -8.25 -12.43
CA ASN A 125 7.93 -7.79 -11.77
C ASN A 125 8.69 -8.90 -11.04
N ALA A 126 8.30 -10.17 -11.18
CA ALA A 126 8.85 -11.29 -10.40
C ALA A 126 10.38 -11.43 -10.51
N SER A 127 10.96 -11.21 -11.70
CA SER A 127 12.42 -11.27 -11.90
C SER A 127 13.14 -10.18 -11.11
N ALA A 128 12.64 -8.95 -11.10
CA ALA A 128 13.22 -7.85 -10.34
C ALA A 128 13.08 -8.08 -8.83
N LEU A 129 11.93 -8.58 -8.38
CA LEU A 129 11.69 -8.94 -6.98
C LEU A 129 12.67 -10.02 -6.50
N ALA A 130 12.87 -11.07 -7.31
CA ALA A 130 13.84 -12.13 -7.00
C ALA A 130 15.27 -11.59 -6.88
N THR A 131 15.69 -10.69 -7.79
CA THR A 131 17.01 -10.05 -7.74
C THR A 131 17.19 -9.20 -6.49
N SER A 132 16.14 -8.52 -6.05
CA SER A 132 16.14 -7.68 -4.85
C SER A 132 15.97 -8.47 -3.54
N SER A 133 15.73 -9.79 -3.63
CA SER A 133 15.48 -10.68 -2.48
C SER A 133 14.29 -10.26 -1.62
N VAL A 134 13.30 -9.57 -2.21
CA VAL A 134 12.05 -9.18 -1.55
C VAL A 134 10.88 -10.02 -2.05
N LYS A 135 9.91 -10.27 -1.17
CA LYS A 135 8.68 -10.99 -1.48
C LYS A 135 7.50 -10.04 -1.40
N VAL A 136 6.66 -10.07 -2.42
CA VAL A 136 5.41 -9.32 -2.45
C VAL A 136 4.27 -10.30 -2.60
N HIS A 137 3.32 -10.25 -1.66
CA HIS A 137 2.13 -11.09 -1.67
C HIS A 137 0.90 -10.23 -1.96
N CYS A 138 -0.09 -10.83 -2.57
CA CYS A 138 -1.38 -10.20 -2.78
C CYS A 138 -2.43 -10.87 -1.89
N GLY A 139 -3.35 -10.09 -1.35
CA GLY A 139 -4.43 -10.57 -0.51
C GLY A 139 -5.69 -9.75 -0.65
N SER A 140 -6.82 -10.32 -0.27
CA SER A 140 -8.08 -9.59 -0.17
C SER A 140 -8.30 -9.10 1.26
N LEU A 141 -8.70 -7.83 1.37
CA LEU A 141 -9.07 -7.18 2.61
C LEU A 141 -10.28 -6.29 2.36
N ASP A 142 -11.43 -6.72 2.87
CA ASP A 142 -12.67 -5.95 2.81
C ASP A 142 -12.74 -5.00 4.01
N TRP A 143 -12.77 -3.70 3.75
CA TRP A 143 -12.78 -2.68 4.79
C TRP A 143 -14.09 -2.66 5.60
N PHE A 144 -15.17 -3.22 5.08
CA PHE A 144 -16.39 -3.48 5.87
C PHE A 144 -16.21 -4.59 6.90
N LYS A 145 -15.19 -5.46 6.71
CA LYS A 145 -14.86 -6.59 7.58
C LYS A 145 -13.34 -6.68 7.77
N PRO A 146 -12.70 -5.66 8.37
CA PRO A 146 -11.24 -5.54 8.34
C PRO A 146 -10.50 -6.52 9.25
N SER A 147 -11.19 -7.44 9.92
CA SER A 147 -10.57 -8.38 10.88
C SER A 147 -9.83 -9.56 10.24
N GLN A 148 -9.89 -9.73 8.92
CA GLN A 148 -9.30 -10.86 8.22
C GLN A 148 -8.71 -10.43 6.89
N LEU A 149 -7.46 -10.81 6.65
CA LEU A 149 -6.75 -10.67 5.39
C LEU A 149 -6.48 -12.06 4.81
N SER A 150 -7.02 -12.34 3.64
CA SER A 150 -6.88 -13.63 2.96
C SER A 150 -5.94 -13.53 1.77
N PHE A 151 -4.95 -14.44 1.70
CA PHE A 151 -3.96 -14.43 0.62
C PHE A 151 -4.50 -14.97 -0.68
N HIS A 152 -4.10 -14.34 -1.78
CA HIS A 152 -4.31 -14.83 -3.14
C HIS A 152 -2.99 -15.41 -3.69
N THR A 153 -2.83 -16.72 -3.57
CA THR A 153 -1.68 -17.41 -4.15
C THR A 153 -2.09 -18.18 -5.41
N PRO A 154 -1.35 -18.04 -6.54
CA PRO A 154 -1.64 -18.77 -7.76
C PRO A 154 -1.33 -20.27 -7.73
N SER A 155 -0.71 -20.80 -6.69
CA SER A 155 -0.24 -22.19 -6.62
C SER A 155 -0.58 -22.86 -5.29
N ALA A 156 -0.82 -24.16 -5.35
CA ALA A 156 -1.29 -25.05 -4.29
C ALA A 156 -0.48 -24.94 -2.99
N GLY A 157 -1.01 -24.23 -2.06
CA GLY A 157 -0.46 -23.98 -0.73
C GLY A 157 -0.95 -22.65 -0.25
N SER A 158 -2.24 -22.54 0.18
CA SER A 158 -2.74 -21.28 0.73
C SER A 158 -1.96 -20.95 2.02
N LEU A 159 -1.37 -19.76 2.03
CA LEU A 159 -0.90 -19.19 3.28
C LEU A 159 -2.11 -19.03 4.22
N PRO A 160 -1.95 -19.24 5.54
CA PRO A 160 -3.03 -19.00 6.48
C PRO A 160 -3.41 -17.51 6.46
N ASP A 161 -4.70 -17.23 6.60
CA ASP A 161 -5.20 -15.88 6.72
C ASP A 161 -4.54 -15.14 7.90
N LEU A 162 -4.36 -13.84 7.75
CA LEU A 162 -3.89 -12.99 8.84
C LEU A 162 -5.08 -12.40 9.60
N THR A 163 -4.91 -12.32 10.90
CA THR A 163 -5.81 -11.55 11.78
C THR A 163 -5.00 -10.50 12.55
N PRO A 164 -5.64 -9.43 13.04
CA PRO A 164 -4.95 -8.38 13.79
C PRO A 164 -4.22 -8.85 15.06
N GLU A 165 -4.63 -10.00 15.61
CA GLU A 165 -3.98 -10.64 16.75
C GLU A 165 -2.70 -11.36 16.33
N SER A 166 -2.68 -11.90 15.11
CA SER A 166 -1.52 -12.63 14.59
C SER A 166 -0.48 -11.71 13.95
N HIS A 167 -0.91 -10.59 13.38
CA HIS A 167 -0.03 -9.67 12.66
C HIS A 167 -0.54 -8.23 12.67
N ARG A 168 0.38 -7.30 12.85
CA ARG A 168 0.17 -5.87 12.66
C ARG A 168 1.29 -5.28 11.85
N PHE A 169 1.00 -4.26 11.06
CA PHE A 169 1.94 -3.69 10.12
C PHE A 169 2.50 -2.37 10.65
N PRO A 170 3.84 -2.24 10.79
CA PRO A 170 4.44 -0.96 11.15
C PRO A 170 4.30 0.11 10.06
N ILE A 171 4.06 -0.30 8.80
CA ILE A 171 3.85 0.63 7.70
C ILE A 171 2.60 0.21 6.93
N ILE A 172 1.65 1.14 6.81
CA ILE A 172 0.47 1.02 5.95
C ILE A 172 0.51 2.12 4.90
N LEU A 173 0.23 1.77 3.66
CA LEU A 173 0.20 2.67 2.50
C LEU A 173 -1.18 2.66 1.89
N ALA A 174 -1.64 3.80 1.37
CA ALA A 174 -2.84 3.90 0.57
C ALA A 174 -2.74 5.09 -0.40
N ALA A 175 -3.28 4.94 -1.60
CA ALA A 175 -3.28 6.02 -2.58
C ALA A 175 -4.57 6.03 -3.40
N ASP A 176 -5.18 7.22 -3.50
CA ASP A 176 -6.44 7.49 -4.23
C ASP A 176 -7.64 6.66 -3.75
N VAL A 177 -7.73 6.41 -2.47
CA VAL A 177 -8.75 5.53 -1.85
C VAL A 177 -9.87 6.32 -1.14
N VAL A 178 -9.86 7.65 -1.20
CA VAL A 178 -10.81 8.53 -0.49
C VAL A 178 -11.65 9.28 -1.52
N TYR A 179 -12.73 8.65 -1.98
CA TYR A 179 -13.62 9.20 -3.02
C TYR A 179 -15.11 8.89 -2.78
N ASP A 180 -15.48 8.46 -1.58
CA ASP A 180 -16.84 8.18 -1.15
C ASP A 180 -17.02 8.64 0.30
N GLU A 181 -18.25 9.01 0.69
CA GLU A 181 -18.58 9.50 2.03
C GLU A 181 -18.38 8.43 3.13
N GLU A 182 -18.43 7.14 2.80
CA GLU A 182 -18.18 6.04 3.74
C GLU A 182 -16.68 5.77 3.95
N HIS A 183 -15.81 6.19 3.03
CA HIS A 183 -14.38 5.86 3.05
C HIS A 183 -13.63 6.36 4.30
N PRO A 184 -13.93 7.53 4.90
CA PRO A 184 -13.29 7.96 6.14
C PRO A 184 -13.46 6.96 7.29
N ASP A 185 -14.67 6.44 7.50
CA ASP A 185 -14.94 5.46 8.55
C ASP A 185 -14.31 4.10 8.25
N LEU A 186 -14.44 3.63 7.01
CA LEU A 186 -13.89 2.37 6.55
C LEU A 186 -12.36 2.36 6.62
N LEU A 187 -11.73 3.45 6.21
CA LEU A 187 -10.28 3.57 6.23
C LEU A 187 -9.76 3.68 7.67
N LEU A 188 -10.42 4.49 8.51
CA LEU A 188 -10.06 4.60 9.91
C LEU A 188 -10.11 3.25 10.61
N GLN A 189 -11.23 2.52 10.51
CA GLN A 189 -11.36 1.22 11.16
C GLN A 189 -10.31 0.21 10.66
N THR A 190 -10.00 0.24 9.35
CA THR A 190 -9.02 -0.66 8.76
C THR A 190 -7.60 -0.32 9.23
N VAL A 191 -7.24 0.97 9.20
CA VAL A 191 -5.93 1.44 9.65
C VAL A 191 -5.73 1.14 11.14
N THR A 192 -6.69 1.47 11.99
CA THR A 192 -6.58 1.20 13.45
C THR A 192 -6.57 -0.29 13.77
N THR A 193 -7.19 -1.11 12.93
CA THR A 193 -7.16 -2.57 13.06
C THR A 193 -5.78 -3.14 12.73
N TRP A 194 -5.10 -2.65 11.69
CA TRP A 194 -3.90 -3.26 11.17
C TRP A 194 -2.60 -2.51 11.47
N LEU A 195 -2.64 -1.22 11.81
CA LEU A 195 -1.44 -0.46 12.14
C LEU A 195 -0.87 -0.96 13.47
N ALA A 196 0.41 -1.29 13.48
CA ALA A 196 1.11 -1.68 14.69
C ALA A 196 1.08 -0.53 15.73
N PRO A 197 0.92 -0.83 17.02
CA PRO A 197 0.90 0.21 18.05
C PRO A 197 2.27 0.88 18.20
N GLY A 198 2.26 2.15 18.63
CA GLY A 198 3.45 2.93 18.97
C GLY A 198 3.85 3.95 17.90
N LYS A 199 4.64 4.92 18.36
CA LYS A 199 5.04 6.12 17.57
C LYS A 199 5.91 5.84 16.35
N ALA A 200 6.54 4.67 16.29
CA ALA A 200 7.35 4.26 15.15
C ALA A 200 6.50 3.93 13.92
N SER A 201 5.26 3.49 14.11
CA SER A 201 4.39 3.08 12.98
C SER A 201 3.97 4.26 12.12
N ARG A 202 3.77 3.99 10.84
CA ARG A 202 3.37 5.00 9.85
C ARG A 202 2.19 4.50 9.01
N PHE A 203 1.18 5.34 8.90
CA PHE A 203 0.18 5.25 7.85
C PHE A 203 0.42 6.39 6.86
N VAL A 204 0.71 6.06 5.61
CA VAL A 204 1.01 7.03 4.55
C VAL A 204 -0.11 6.98 3.52
N LEU A 205 -0.71 8.14 3.26
CA LEU A 205 -1.84 8.30 2.37
C LEU A 205 -1.55 9.38 1.34
N ALA A 206 -1.97 9.16 0.09
CA ALA A 206 -2.02 10.21 -0.93
C ALA A 206 -3.38 10.25 -1.62
N TYR A 207 -3.82 11.43 -1.96
CA TYR A 207 -5.10 11.70 -2.63
C TYR A 207 -5.04 12.96 -3.48
N VAL A 208 -6.05 13.13 -4.32
CA VAL A 208 -6.26 14.32 -5.13
C VAL A 208 -7.18 15.28 -4.38
N LEU A 209 -6.83 16.57 -4.33
CA LEU A 209 -7.68 17.62 -3.75
C LEU A 209 -8.80 18.03 -4.72
N ARG A 210 -9.65 17.07 -5.09
CA ARG A 210 -10.84 17.36 -5.90
C ARG A 210 -11.86 18.11 -5.07
N HIS A 211 -12.39 19.19 -5.62
CA HIS A 211 -13.37 20.02 -4.91
C HIS A 211 -14.56 19.21 -4.33
N ALA A 212 -15.01 18.20 -5.07
CA ALA A 212 -16.13 17.34 -4.66
C ALA A 212 -15.83 16.51 -3.40
N TYR A 213 -14.58 16.25 -3.07
CA TYR A 213 -14.18 15.36 -1.96
C TYR A 213 -13.47 16.10 -0.81
N LEU A 214 -13.36 17.42 -0.84
CA LEU A 214 -12.68 18.18 0.22
C LEU A 214 -13.33 17.98 1.60
N ASP A 215 -14.64 17.86 1.66
CA ASP A 215 -15.32 17.62 2.94
C ASP A 215 -15.09 16.20 3.45
N VAL A 216 -15.02 15.21 2.56
CA VAL A 216 -14.68 13.82 2.88
C VAL A 216 -13.24 13.72 3.43
N ILE A 217 -12.30 14.45 2.81
CA ILE A 217 -10.91 14.51 3.27
C ILE A 217 -10.82 15.16 4.66
N ARG A 218 -11.56 16.28 4.90
CA ARG A 218 -11.59 16.94 6.21
C ARG A 218 -12.16 16.03 7.30
N ASP A 219 -13.22 15.30 6.98
CA ASP A 219 -13.82 14.32 7.89
C ASP A 219 -12.82 13.21 8.25
N LEU A 220 -12.08 12.69 7.26
CA LEU A 220 -11.03 11.71 7.47
C LEU A 220 -9.97 12.22 8.45
N TRP A 221 -9.47 13.44 8.25
CA TRP A 221 -8.45 14.04 9.13
C TRP A 221 -8.97 14.17 10.57
N ALA A 222 -10.17 14.71 10.74
CA ALA A 222 -10.78 14.86 12.07
C ALA A 222 -10.94 13.51 12.79
N LYS A 223 -11.41 12.49 12.08
CA LYS A 223 -11.58 11.13 12.62
C LYS A 223 -10.24 10.50 13.03
N PHE A 224 -9.18 10.69 12.24
CA PHE A 224 -7.86 10.17 12.58
C PHE A 224 -7.30 10.85 13.84
N GLU A 225 -7.44 12.17 13.97
CA GLU A 225 -7.02 12.91 15.16
C GLU A 225 -7.79 12.49 16.41
N GLU A 226 -9.11 12.28 16.30
CA GLU A 226 -9.97 11.80 17.38
C GLU A 226 -9.63 10.37 17.81
N ALA A 227 -9.20 9.53 16.87
CA ALA A 227 -8.75 8.17 17.16
C ALA A 227 -7.35 8.08 17.77
N GLY A 228 -6.67 9.21 17.98
CA GLY A 228 -5.35 9.26 18.59
C GLY A 228 -4.18 9.15 17.63
N LEU A 229 -4.41 9.38 16.34
CA LEU A 229 -3.37 9.56 15.34
C LEU A 229 -2.98 11.05 15.24
N GLU A 230 -1.75 11.33 14.82
CA GLU A 230 -1.26 12.67 14.47
C GLU A 230 -0.58 12.63 13.10
N CYS A 231 -0.82 13.65 12.28
CA CYS A 231 -0.06 13.86 11.05
C CYS A 231 1.32 14.42 11.43
N VAL A 232 2.37 13.77 10.98
CA VAL A 232 3.77 14.16 11.30
C VAL A 232 4.51 14.69 10.09
N GLU A 233 3.99 14.44 8.90
CA GLU A 233 4.60 14.87 7.66
C GLU A 233 3.50 14.99 6.60
N GLU A 234 3.53 16.07 5.84
CA GLU A 234 2.60 16.30 4.75
C GLU A 234 3.28 17.08 3.62
N GLY A 235 2.73 16.97 2.43
CA GLY A 235 3.22 17.74 1.29
C GLY A 235 2.20 17.75 0.16
N GLN A 236 2.29 18.80 -0.66
CA GLN A 236 1.48 18.95 -1.86
C GLN A 236 2.35 19.01 -3.09
N THR A 237 1.83 18.52 -4.20
CA THR A 237 2.45 18.64 -5.52
C THR A 237 1.37 18.71 -6.59
N THR A 238 1.73 19.28 -7.73
CA THR A 238 0.88 19.23 -8.93
C THR A 238 1.30 18.03 -9.78
N GLY A 239 0.35 17.36 -10.38
CA GLY A 239 0.62 16.38 -11.44
C GLY A 239 1.29 17.06 -12.64
N ASP A 240 1.95 16.28 -13.48
CA ASP A 240 2.37 16.73 -14.79
C ASP A 240 1.23 16.54 -15.81
N ASP A 241 1.46 17.01 -17.04
CA ASP A 241 0.45 16.96 -18.13
C ASP A 241 0.05 15.53 -18.55
N SER A 242 0.68 14.50 -17.99
CA SER A 242 0.35 13.09 -18.26
C SER A 242 -0.82 12.58 -17.42
N TRP A 243 -1.22 13.31 -16.37
CA TRP A 243 -2.35 13.00 -15.52
C TRP A 243 -3.46 14.03 -15.76
N ASP A 244 -4.64 13.57 -16.16
CA ASP A 244 -5.80 14.42 -16.56
C ASP A 244 -6.37 15.32 -15.46
N GLU A 245 -5.68 15.50 -14.35
CA GLU A 245 -6.18 16.23 -13.19
C GLU A 245 -5.40 17.53 -12.94
N MET A 246 -6.09 18.64 -13.13
CA MET A 246 -5.61 20.00 -12.78
C MET A 246 -5.57 20.24 -11.26
N ALA A 247 -6.16 19.35 -10.46
CA ALA A 247 -6.18 19.48 -9.01
C ALA A 247 -4.83 19.08 -8.39
N PRO A 248 -4.38 19.74 -7.32
CA PRO A 248 -3.17 19.34 -6.63
C PRO A 248 -3.35 18.01 -5.92
N TYR A 249 -2.26 17.28 -5.80
CA TYR A 249 -2.15 16.06 -5.00
C TYR A 249 -1.57 16.41 -3.64
N GLU A 250 -2.10 15.76 -2.62
CA GLU A 250 -1.57 15.84 -1.27
C GLU A 250 -1.17 14.44 -0.79
N TRP A 251 -0.10 14.37 -0.04
CA TRP A 251 0.29 13.18 0.69
C TRP A 251 0.53 13.53 2.15
N CYS A 252 0.24 12.59 3.06
CA CYS A 252 0.42 12.79 4.49
C CYS A 252 0.86 11.47 5.16
N SER A 253 1.63 11.61 6.24
CA SER A 253 2.12 10.51 7.07
C SER A 253 1.60 10.66 8.47
N TRP A 254 0.93 9.64 8.97
CA TRP A 254 0.27 9.58 10.27
C TRP A 254 0.95 8.56 11.18
N ARG A 255 0.94 8.82 12.47
CA ARG A 255 1.37 7.88 13.50
C ARG A 255 0.47 7.95 14.73
N TRP A 256 0.61 7.00 15.63
CA TRP A 256 0.01 7.09 16.95
C TRP A 256 0.63 8.22 17.77
N LYS A 257 -0.18 8.96 18.52
CA LYS A 257 0.27 10.02 19.46
C LYS A 257 1.06 9.45 20.63
N GLU A 258 0.73 8.21 21.05
CA GLU A 258 1.34 7.48 22.17
C GLU A 258 1.68 6.04 21.80
#